data_b106a890b8e6b5e63264c4a61186b855
#
_entry.id   b106a890b8e6b5e63264c4a61186b855
#
_cell.length_a   1.000
_cell.length_b   1.000
_cell.length_c   1.000
_cell.angle_alpha   90.00
_cell.angle_beta   90.00
_cell.angle_gamma   90.00
#
_symmetry.space_group_name_H-M   'P 1'
#
loop_
_entity.id
_entity.type
_entity.pdbx_description
1 polymer ?
#
loop_
_entity_poly.entity_id
_entity_poly.type
_entity_poly.pdbx_seq_one_letter_code
_entity_poly.pdbx_strand_id
1 'polypeptide(L)'
;MAPPEPGPLPPADLAQRELPIETAPAGTRLFRLHRSDLGPLFFGTTGQNRFDDPSGRYGVCYLATTLEGAFAETCLRAVGARFVAYSFLEGRSCSEIEVTAPLRLVSVHGPGLARIGATGR
;
A
#
# COMPACT_ATOMS: atom_id res chain seq x y z
N MET A 1 -5.06 -19.41 -13.60
CA MET A 1 -5.83 -18.63 -12.61
C MET A 1 -6.46 -17.43 -13.31
N ALA A 2 -7.76 -17.27 -13.18
CA ALA A 2 -8.43 -16.11 -13.75
C ALA A 2 -7.99 -14.83 -13.02
N PRO A 3 -7.83 -13.71 -13.73
CA PRO A 3 -7.56 -12.43 -13.07
C PRO A 3 -8.74 -12.07 -12.16
N PRO A 4 -8.51 -11.33 -11.06
CA PRO A 4 -9.60 -10.87 -10.22
C PRO A 4 -10.54 -9.97 -11.04
N GLU A 5 -11.82 -10.04 -10.75
CA GLU A 5 -12.77 -9.13 -11.38
C GLU A 5 -12.45 -7.69 -11.00
N PRO A 6 -12.57 -6.75 -11.94
CA PRO A 6 -12.38 -5.35 -11.62
C PRO A 6 -13.42 -4.92 -10.59
N GLY A 7 -13.00 -4.10 -9.64
CA GLY A 7 -13.90 -3.49 -8.67
C GLY A 7 -14.88 -2.53 -9.34
N PRO A 8 -15.86 -2.02 -8.58
CA PRO A 8 -16.79 -1.03 -9.11
C PRO A 8 -16.05 0.22 -9.55
N LEU A 9 -16.58 0.87 -10.59
CA LEU A 9 -16.03 2.15 -11.04
C LEU A 9 -16.21 3.22 -9.96
N PRO A 10 -15.31 4.21 -9.90
CA PRO A 10 -15.50 5.34 -9.00
C PRO A 10 -16.82 6.06 -9.28
N PRO A 11 -17.45 6.69 -8.26
CA PRO A 11 -18.62 7.52 -8.51
C PRO A 11 -18.34 8.62 -9.50
N ALA A 12 -19.31 8.96 -10.35
CA ALA A 12 -19.16 10.00 -11.36
C ALA A 12 -18.84 11.38 -10.75
N ASP A 13 -19.26 11.62 -9.52
CA ASP A 13 -19.06 12.86 -8.79
C ASP A 13 -17.84 12.87 -7.87
N LEU A 14 -16.93 11.89 -8.01
CA LEU A 14 -15.78 11.75 -7.12
C LEU A 14 -14.95 13.05 -7.04
N ALA A 15 -14.76 13.72 -8.17
CA ALA A 15 -13.97 14.95 -8.22
C ALA A 15 -14.61 16.12 -7.44
N GLN A 16 -15.94 16.08 -7.19
CA GLN A 16 -16.68 17.08 -6.43
C GLN A 16 -16.84 16.71 -4.96
N ARG A 17 -16.50 15.48 -4.57
CA ARG A 17 -16.62 15.06 -3.18
C ARG A 17 -15.48 15.62 -2.34
N GLU A 18 -15.81 15.94 -1.09
CA GLU A 18 -14.79 16.27 -0.10
C GLU A 18 -14.03 15.03 0.28
N LEU A 19 -12.70 15.04 0.09
CA LEU A 19 -11.86 13.90 0.39
C LEU A 19 -11.58 13.81 1.89
N PRO A 20 -11.60 12.60 2.49
CA PRO A 20 -11.23 12.39 3.88
C PRO A 20 -9.71 12.46 4.01
N ILE A 21 -9.20 13.62 4.46
CA ILE A 21 -7.76 13.86 4.55
C ILE A 21 -7.26 13.53 5.95
N GLU A 22 -6.20 12.74 6.02
CA GLU A 22 -5.37 12.54 7.21
C GLU A 22 -3.99 13.10 6.95
N THR A 23 -3.41 13.74 7.95
CA THR A 23 -2.05 14.27 7.82
C THR A 23 -1.08 13.38 8.57
N ALA A 24 -0.03 12.92 7.87
CA ALA A 24 1.13 12.33 8.50
C ALA A 24 2.11 13.46 8.80
N PRO A 25 2.35 13.81 10.09
CA PRO A 25 3.23 14.90 10.43
C PRO A 25 4.70 14.56 10.15
N ALA A 26 5.53 15.57 10.03
CA ALA A 26 6.98 15.38 9.98
C ALA A 26 7.44 14.58 11.20
N GLY A 27 8.36 13.66 11.00
CA GLY A 27 8.82 12.75 12.05
C GLY A 27 8.05 11.45 12.12
N THR A 28 6.94 11.29 11.37
CA THR A 28 6.23 10.03 11.29
C THR A 28 7.15 8.94 10.73
N ARG A 29 7.16 7.80 11.38
CA ARG A 29 7.97 6.65 10.97
C ARG A 29 7.12 5.61 10.30
N LEU A 30 7.57 5.16 9.13
CA LEU A 30 6.91 4.14 8.32
C LEU A 30 7.92 3.02 8.04
N PHE A 31 7.41 1.83 7.80
CA PHE A 31 8.25 0.65 7.65
C PHE A 31 7.95 -0.03 6.32
N ARG A 32 9.01 -0.60 5.75
CA ARG A 32 8.89 -1.36 4.51
C ARG A 32 9.82 -2.55 4.52
N LEU A 33 9.28 -3.70 4.15
CA LEU A 33 10.04 -4.88 3.80
C LEU A 33 10.12 -4.92 2.27
N HIS A 34 11.32 -4.89 1.72
CA HIS A 34 11.53 -4.76 0.27
C HIS A 34 12.67 -5.64 -0.20
N ARG A 35 12.76 -5.85 -1.51
CA ARG A 35 13.91 -6.54 -2.09
C ARG A 35 15.19 -5.76 -1.78
N SER A 36 16.23 -6.50 -1.38
CA SER A 36 17.52 -5.87 -1.01
C SER A 36 18.23 -5.24 -2.20
N ASP A 37 17.96 -5.72 -3.42
CA ASP A 37 18.54 -5.16 -4.65
C ASP A 37 17.83 -3.90 -5.14
N LEU A 38 16.72 -3.54 -4.50
CA LEU A 38 15.98 -2.30 -4.78
C LEU A 38 16.03 -1.40 -3.55
N GLY A 39 16.04 -0.09 -3.76
CA GLY A 39 16.01 0.86 -2.64
C GLY A 39 14.68 0.83 -1.89
N PRO A 40 14.65 1.35 -0.64
CA PRO A 40 13.43 1.37 0.16
C PRO A 40 12.32 2.26 -0.41
N LEU A 41 12.66 3.20 -1.28
CA LEU A 41 11.71 4.09 -1.94
C LEU A 41 11.51 3.74 -3.42
N PHE A 42 11.66 2.48 -3.76
CA PHE A 42 11.38 2.01 -5.12
C PHE A 42 9.86 1.95 -5.35
N PHE A 43 9.40 2.64 -6.39
CA PHE A 43 7.99 2.69 -6.77
C PHE A 43 7.74 1.67 -7.88
N GLY A 44 7.13 0.54 -7.51
CA GLY A 44 6.88 -0.56 -8.44
C GLY A 44 5.74 -0.27 -9.41
N THR A 45 5.83 -0.82 -10.61
CA THR A 45 4.82 -0.65 -11.68
C THR A 45 4.35 -2.00 -12.23
N THR A 46 4.43 -3.07 -11.43
CA THR A 46 4.10 -4.43 -11.89
C THR A 46 2.63 -4.64 -12.19
N GLY A 47 1.74 -3.81 -11.65
CA GLY A 47 0.30 -3.98 -11.81
C GLY A 47 -0.30 -5.13 -11.01
N GLN A 48 0.46 -5.75 -10.11
CA GLN A 48 0.05 -6.96 -9.39
C GLN A 48 -0.51 -6.70 -7.99
N ASN A 49 -0.36 -5.49 -7.49
CA ASN A 49 -0.80 -5.12 -6.15
C ASN A 49 -2.07 -4.29 -6.21
N ARG A 50 -2.77 -4.20 -5.06
CA ARG A 50 -4.11 -3.62 -4.98
C ARG A 50 -4.22 -2.20 -5.55
N PHE A 51 -3.23 -1.35 -5.31
CA PHE A 51 -3.26 0.05 -5.73
C PHE A 51 -2.39 0.32 -6.96
N ASP A 52 -1.82 -0.72 -7.57
CA ASP A 52 -1.02 -0.56 -8.77
C ASP A 52 -1.91 -0.19 -9.96
N ASP A 53 -1.39 0.67 -10.82
CA ASP A 53 -2.03 0.91 -12.11
C ASP A 53 -1.80 -0.31 -13.01
N PRO A 54 -2.87 -0.96 -13.51
CA PRO A 54 -2.70 -2.11 -14.42
C PRO A 54 -1.89 -1.79 -15.67
N SER A 55 -1.93 -0.53 -16.13
CA SER A 55 -1.18 -0.09 -17.32
C SER A 55 0.21 0.48 -16.99
N GLY A 56 0.61 0.50 -15.71
CA GLY A 56 1.94 0.96 -15.31
C GLY A 56 2.21 2.45 -15.49
N ARG A 57 1.17 3.28 -15.54
CA ARG A 57 1.32 4.73 -15.74
C ARG A 57 1.90 5.45 -14.54
N TYR A 58 1.80 4.86 -13.36
CA TYR A 58 2.43 5.38 -12.14
C TYR A 58 2.99 4.23 -11.32
N GLY A 59 3.99 4.54 -10.50
CA GLY A 59 4.55 3.59 -9.55
C GLY A 59 3.97 3.75 -8.16
N VAL A 60 3.95 2.68 -7.37
CA VAL A 60 3.42 2.67 -6.01
C VAL A 60 4.48 2.13 -5.05
N CYS A 61 4.61 2.80 -3.92
CA CYS A 61 5.45 2.38 -2.80
C CYS A 61 4.57 2.06 -1.60
N TYR A 62 4.56 0.80 -1.17
CA TYR A 62 3.74 0.37 -0.05
C TYR A 62 4.51 0.47 1.25
N LEU A 63 3.96 1.19 2.21
CA LEU A 63 4.55 1.43 3.52
C LEU A 63 3.55 1.04 4.61
N ALA A 64 4.06 0.61 5.76
CA ALA A 64 3.25 0.26 6.91
C ALA A 64 3.61 1.14 8.11
N THR A 65 2.67 1.30 9.02
CA THR A 65 2.88 2.09 10.24
C THR A 65 3.67 1.33 11.30
N THR A 66 3.79 0.02 11.16
CA THR A 66 4.55 -0.84 12.07
C THR A 66 5.41 -1.82 11.28
N LEU A 67 6.48 -2.30 11.91
CA LEU A 67 7.33 -3.34 11.33
C LEU A 67 6.55 -4.63 11.09
N GLU A 68 5.73 -5.01 12.05
CA GLU A 68 4.87 -6.20 11.97
C GLU A 68 3.89 -6.08 10.81
N GLY A 69 3.32 -4.89 10.61
CA GLY A 69 2.44 -4.61 9.47
C GLY A 69 3.15 -4.74 8.14
N ALA A 70 4.37 -4.24 8.03
CA ALA A 70 5.18 -4.39 6.82
C ALA A 70 5.48 -5.86 6.53
N PHE A 71 5.82 -6.63 7.54
CA PHE A 71 6.05 -8.07 7.41
C PHE A 71 4.79 -8.81 6.96
N ALA A 72 3.66 -8.52 7.59
CA ALA A 72 2.38 -9.16 7.25
C ALA A 72 1.96 -8.88 5.80
N GLU A 73 2.08 -7.64 5.36
CA GLU A 73 1.74 -7.24 3.99
C GLU A 73 2.61 -7.93 2.94
N THR A 74 3.87 -8.19 3.26
CA THR A 74 4.81 -8.76 2.30
C THR A 74 4.85 -10.28 2.36
N CYS A 75 4.83 -10.85 3.56
CA CYS A 75 5.09 -12.28 3.78
C CYS A 75 3.84 -13.10 4.03
N LEU A 76 2.77 -12.50 4.57
CA LEU A 76 1.58 -13.22 5.01
C LEU A 76 0.34 -12.82 4.19
N ARG A 77 0.52 -12.57 2.91
CA ARG A 77 -0.57 -12.09 2.03
C ARG A 77 -1.65 -13.15 1.78
N ALA A 78 -1.28 -14.42 1.80
CA ALA A 78 -2.25 -15.50 1.61
C ALA A 78 -3.04 -15.72 2.90
N VAL A 79 -4.36 -15.87 2.80
CA VAL A 79 -5.21 -16.19 3.94
C VAL A 79 -4.74 -17.50 4.58
N GLY A 80 -4.51 -17.48 5.91
CA GLY A 80 -4.05 -18.64 6.65
C GLY A 80 -2.56 -18.95 6.51
N ALA A 81 -1.78 -18.11 5.84
CA ALA A 81 -0.33 -18.29 5.75
C ALA A 81 0.32 -18.25 7.14
N ARG A 82 1.07 -19.29 7.48
CA ARG A 82 1.77 -19.42 8.77
C ARG A 82 3.27 -19.53 8.62
N PHE A 83 3.76 -19.79 7.42
CA PHE A 83 5.16 -20.05 7.16
C PHE A 83 5.64 -19.20 6.00
N VAL A 84 6.87 -18.74 6.10
CA VAL A 84 7.56 -18.01 5.05
C VAL A 84 8.86 -18.75 4.75
N ALA A 85 9.15 -19.00 3.47
CA ALA A 85 10.39 -19.65 3.09
C ALA A 85 11.58 -18.78 3.48
N TYR A 86 12.61 -19.37 4.06
CA TYR A 86 13.83 -18.65 4.42
C TYR A 86 14.47 -17.97 3.20
N SER A 87 14.44 -18.64 2.06
CA SER A 87 14.96 -18.08 0.80
C SER A 87 14.24 -16.79 0.37
N PHE A 88 12.95 -16.66 0.69
CA PHE A 88 12.22 -15.42 0.44
C PHE A 88 12.76 -14.28 1.32
N LEU A 89 13.03 -14.56 2.58
CA LEU A 89 13.53 -13.55 3.53
C LEU A 89 14.97 -13.14 3.24
N GLU A 90 15.82 -14.04 2.78
CA GLU A 90 17.22 -13.75 2.48
C GLU A 90 17.39 -12.60 1.48
N GLY A 91 16.50 -12.50 0.52
CA GLY A 91 16.55 -11.44 -0.49
C GLY A 91 15.87 -10.14 -0.09
N ARG A 92 15.46 -10.00 1.17
CA ARG A 92 14.67 -8.86 1.64
C ARG A 92 15.47 -8.05 2.66
N SER A 93 15.21 -6.74 2.65
CA SER A 93 15.69 -5.80 3.65
C SER A 93 14.50 -5.12 4.30
N CYS A 94 14.68 -4.73 5.56
CA CYS A 94 13.68 -3.97 6.30
C CYS A 94 14.19 -2.55 6.47
N SER A 95 13.40 -1.58 6.07
CA SER A 95 13.76 -0.16 6.17
C SER A 95 12.74 0.62 6.96
N GLU A 96 13.24 1.53 7.78
CA GLU A 96 12.45 2.53 8.49
C GLU A 96 12.61 3.84 7.74
N ILE A 97 11.49 4.47 7.42
CA ILE A 97 11.44 5.69 6.63
C ILE A 97 10.83 6.79 7.48
N GLU A 98 11.50 7.92 7.57
CA GLU A 98 10.99 9.07 8.29
C GLU A 98 10.40 10.08 7.32
N VAL A 99 9.19 10.54 7.62
CA VAL A 99 8.54 11.63 6.88
C VAL A 99 9.22 12.94 7.28
N THR A 100 9.77 13.66 6.32
CA THR A 100 10.52 14.89 6.58
C THR A 100 9.67 16.16 6.49
N ALA A 101 8.55 16.09 5.76
CA ALA A 101 7.57 17.17 5.65
C ALA A 101 6.17 16.59 5.79
N PRO A 102 5.20 17.31 6.36
CA PRO A 102 3.85 16.78 6.52
C PRO A 102 3.27 16.30 5.19
N LEU A 103 2.67 15.11 5.20
CA LEU A 103 1.99 14.54 4.05
C LEU A 103 0.48 14.56 4.28
N ARG A 104 -0.25 15.06 3.30
CA ARG A 104 -1.70 14.99 3.28
C ARG A 104 -2.10 13.73 2.53
N LEU A 105 -2.78 12.83 3.24
CA LEU A 105 -3.13 11.51 2.74
C LEU A 105 -4.64 11.37 2.69
N VAL A 106 -5.15 10.69 1.68
CA VAL A 106 -6.57 10.34 1.61
C VAL A 106 -6.80 9.08 2.42
N SER A 107 -7.70 9.14 3.41
CA SER A 107 -8.08 7.97 4.19
C SER A 107 -8.97 7.07 3.36
N VAL A 108 -8.53 5.82 3.13
CA VAL A 108 -9.27 4.84 2.34
C VAL A 108 -9.70 3.64 3.18
N HIS A 109 -9.99 3.88 4.45
CA HIS A 109 -10.50 2.86 5.38
C HIS A 109 -11.68 3.43 6.19
N GLY A 110 -12.51 2.55 6.73
CA GLY A 110 -13.64 2.94 7.57
C GLY A 110 -14.54 3.99 6.89
N PRO A 111 -14.91 5.07 7.59
CA PRO A 111 -15.78 6.13 7.04
C PRO A 111 -15.18 6.81 5.79
N GLY A 112 -13.85 6.83 5.66
CA GLY A 112 -13.19 7.39 4.49
C GLY A 112 -13.54 6.67 3.19
N LEU A 113 -13.69 5.35 3.24
CA LEU A 113 -14.12 4.57 2.07
C LEU A 113 -15.51 4.98 1.61
N ALA A 114 -16.46 5.16 2.54
CA ALA A 114 -17.82 5.57 2.21
C ALA A 114 -17.83 6.94 1.55
N ARG A 115 -17.01 7.88 2.01
CA ARG A 115 -16.94 9.25 1.47
C ARG A 115 -16.46 9.29 0.02
N ILE A 116 -15.59 8.38 -0.38
CA ILE A 116 -15.13 8.28 -1.77
C ILE A 116 -15.95 7.29 -2.60
N GLY A 117 -16.97 6.67 -2.00
CA GLY A 117 -17.83 5.72 -2.71
C GLY A 117 -17.20 4.36 -2.96
N ALA A 118 -16.16 4.01 -2.20
CA ALA A 118 -15.45 2.73 -2.32
C ALA A 118 -15.92 1.75 -1.25
N THR A 119 -15.61 0.48 -1.47
CA THR A 119 -15.81 -0.60 -0.50
C THR A 119 -14.47 -1.19 -0.10
N GLY A 120 -14.43 -1.89 1.03
CA GLY A 120 -13.21 -2.52 1.53
C GLY A 120 -12.80 -3.81 0.82
N ARG A 121 -13.39 -4.09 -0.32
CA ARG A 121 -13.11 -5.31 -1.09
C ARG A 121 -11.91 -5.12 -2.02
#